data_51236630e425b9daf8c35fa595da8089
#
_entry.id   51236630e425b9daf8c35fa595da8089
#
_cell.length_a   1.000
_cell.length_b   1.000
_cell.length_c   1.000
_cell.angle_alpha   90.00
_cell.angle_beta   90.00
_cell.angle_gamma   90.00
#
_symmetry.space_group_name_H-M   'P 1'
#
loop_
_entity.id
_entity.type
_entity.pdbx_description
1 polymer ?
#
loop_
_entity_poly.entity_id
_entity_poly.type
_entity_poly.pdbx_seq_one_letter_code
_entity_poly.pdbx_strand_id
1 'polypeptide(L)'
;MKLLLTGDSIIARKEGLKGPRLDYTLKKKNSNIETINTAVPRINSGAFFASISDLVLKIDHCDKLILLLGTNDLALHKKVLLEQFKQNMALIISSIVCLYYPNNFIMISPPAVDEHKQEKRTNDEVAAYTAELEQVANNYKIHFINLFEKMAKQGSLTTLCQGQLDDGLHFGAVGYELLADLIIKELNNNS
;
A
#
# COMPACT_ATOMS: atom_id res chain seq x y z
N MET A 1 -10.53 -10.84 -13.39
CA MET A 1 -9.79 -10.97 -12.09
C MET A 1 -10.32 -9.90 -11.15
N LYS A 2 -10.79 -10.31 -9.97
CA LYS A 2 -11.34 -9.40 -8.93
C LYS A 2 -10.29 -9.18 -7.84
N LEU A 3 -9.95 -7.92 -7.57
CA LEU A 3 -8.93 -7.53 -6.60
C LEU A 3 -9.58 -6.84 -5.40
N LEU A 4 -9.20 -7.22 -4.17
CA LEU A 4 -9.46 -6.44 -2.98
C LEU A 4 -8.26 -5.49 -2.76
N LEU A 5 -8.50 -4.19 -2.91
CA LEU A 5 -7.53 -3.14 -2.63
C LEU A 5 -7.83 -2.56 -1.25
N THR A 6 -6.87 -2.64 -0.33
CA THR A 6 -7.08 -2.16 1.03
C THR A 6 -5.81 -1.48 1.58
N GLY A 7 -5.93 -0.69 2.63
CA GLY A 7 -4.82 0.04 3.22
C GLY A 7 -5.16 1.49 3.54
N ASP A 8 -4.24 2.39 3.27
CA ASP A 8 -4.34 3.80 3.65
C ASP A 8 -4.73 4.76 2.50
N SER A 9 -4.40 6.06 2.66
CA SER A 9 -4.74 7.11 1.70
C SER A 9 -4.10 6.93 0.33
N ILE A 10 -2.95 6.26 0.22
CA ILE A 10 -2.31 6.00 -1.09
C ILE A 10 -3.22 5.14 -1.97
N ILE A 11 -3.91 4.16 -1.40
CA ILE A 11 -4.90 3.35 -2.11
C ILE A 11 -6.23 4.09 -2.29
N ALA A 12 -6.68 4.83 -1.27
CA ALA A 12 -8.03 5.41 -1.23
C ALA A 12 -8.21 6.70 -2.04
N ARG A 13 -7.14 7.43 -2.36
CA ARG A 13 -7.25 8.78 -2.95
C ARG A 13 -7.76 8.77 -4.38
N LYS A 14 -8.59 9.78 -4.66
CA LYS A 14 -9.25 9.98 -5.96
C LYS A 14 -8.45 10.82 -6.96
N GLU A 15 -7.63 11.74 -6.46
CA GLU A 15 -6.77 12.63 -7.28
C GLU A 15 -7.55 13.26 -8.46
N GLY A 16 -8.70 13.90 -8.14
CA GLY A 16 -9.56 14.57 -9.13
C GLY A 16 -10.52 13.65 -9.89
N LEU A 17 -10.52 12.35 -9.65
CA LEU A 17 -11.46 11.41 -10.28
C LEU A 17 -12.70 11.18 -9.39
N LYS A 18 -13.75 10.56 -9.97
CA LYS A 18 -14.95 10.16 -9.21
C LYS A 18 -14.67 9.04 -8.21
N GLY A 19 -13.79 8.08 -8.54
CA GLY A 19 -13.35 6.95 -7.72
C GLY A 19 -11.86 7.00 -7.41
N PRO A 20 -11.33 6.02 -6.65
CA PRO A 20 -9.91 5.95 -6.33
C PRO A 20 -9.04 5.91 -7.60
N ARG A 21 -7.94 6.65 -7.56
CA ARG A 21 -7.06 6.79 -8.73
C ARG A 21 -6.40 5.47 -9.12
N LEU A 22 -6.02 4.66 -8.12
CA LEU A 22 -5.42 3.35 -8.39
C LEU A 22 -6.37 2.43 -9.14
N ASP A 23 -7.64 2.35 -8.70
CA ASP A 23 -8.69 1.55 -9.35
C ASP A 23 -8.83 1.92 -10.83
N TYR A 24 -8.92 3.21 -11.11
CA TYR A 24 -9.00 3.72 -12.48
C TYR A 24 -7.77 3.32 -13.30
N THR A 25 -6.56 3.48 -12.73
CA THR A 25 -5.30 3.22 -13.43
C THR A 25 -5.12 1.73 -13.72
N LEU A 26 -5.43 0.85 -12.77
CA LEU A 26 -5.41 -0.61 -12.97
C LEU A 26 -6.37 -1.04 -14.07
N LYS A 27 -7.61 -0.57 -14.02
CA LYS A 27 -8.63 -0.90 -15.02
C LYS A 27 -8.27 -0.36 -16.42
N LYS A 28 -7.65 0.82 -16.50
CA LYS A 28 -7.14 1.37 -17.77
C LYS A 28 -6.03 0.50 -18.38
N LYS A 29 -5.15 -0.07 -17.54
CA LYS A 29 -4.06 -0.95 -17.99
C LYS A 29 -4.54 -2.35 -18.34
N ASN A 30 -5.53 -2.87 -17.63
CA ASN A 30 -6.13 -4.17 -17.88
C ASN A 30 -7.65 -4.11 -17.59
N SER A 31 -8.45 -4.05 -18.64
CA SER A 31 -9.91 -3.93 -18.56
C SER A 31 -10.61 -5.12 -17.89
N ASN A 32 -9.93 -6.27 -17.77
CA ASN A 32 -10.44 -7.48 -17.10
C ASN A 32 -10.27 -7.42 -15.57
N ILE A 33 -9.65 -6.35 -15.03
CA ILE A 33 -9.54 -6.15 -13.59
C ILE A 33 -10.79 -5.46 -13.07
N GLU A 34 -11.40 -6.08 -12.07
CA GLU A 34 -12.44 -5.51 -11.21
C GLU A 34 -11.86 -5.26 -9.82
N THR A 35 -12.27 -4.19 -9.16
CA THR A 35 -11.75 -3.82 -7.84
C THR A 35 -12.86 -3.63 -6.82
N ILE A 36 -12.65 -4.15 -5.61
CA ILE A 36 -13.30 -3.66 -4.39
C ILE A 36 -12.23 -2.88 -3.63
N ASN A 37 -12.54 -1.65 -3.23
CA ASN A 37 -11.59 -0.79 -2.53
C ASN A 37 -12.15 -0.44 -1.15
N THR A 38 -11.49 -0.95 -0.11
CA THR A 38 -11.86 -0.73 1.30
C THR A 38 -10.84 0.14 2.04
N ALA A 39 -9.90 0.76 1.32
CA ALA A 39 -8.85 1.56 1.94
C ALA A 39 -9.41 2.79 2.66
N VAL A 40 -8.83 3.09 3.82
CA VAL A 40 -9.26 4.18 4.71
C VAL A 40 -8.15 5.23 4.85
N PRO A 41 -8.38 6.48 4.42
CA PRO A 41 -7.40 7.53 4.59
C PRO A 41 -7.01 7.73 6.06
N ARG A 42 -5.70 7.96 6.30
CA ARG A 42 -5.13 8.21 7.62
C ARG A 42 -5.11 7.03 8.60
N ILE A 43 -5.51 5.84 8.18
CA ILE A 43 -5.44 4.65 9.01
C ILE A 43 -3.96 4.24 9.24
N ASN A 44 -3.61 3.90 10.47
CA ASN A 44 -2.33 3.26 10.82
C ASN A 44 -2.53 1.75 11.06
N SER A 45 -1.45 1.01 11.30
CA SER A 45 -1.50 -0.45 11.46
C SER A 45 -2.40 -0.90 12.61
N GLY A 46 -2.36 -0.22 13.76
CA GLY A 46 -3.21 -0.56 14.90
C GLY A 46 -4.70 -0.36 14.62
N ALA A 47 -5.07 0.78 14.01
CA ALA A 47 -6.46 1.06 13.63
C ALA A 47 -6.94 0.12 12.51
N PHE A 48 -6.06 -0.22 11.55
CA PHE A 48 -6.38 -1.20 10.51
C PHE A 48 -6.67 -2.57 11.12
N PHE A 49 -5.82 -3.04 12.04
CA PHE A 49 -6.05 -4.31 12.73
C PHE A 49 -7.38 -4.31 13.48
N ALA A 50 -7.71 -3.24 14.21
CA ALA A 50 -8.98 -3.10 14.90
C ALA A 50 -10.20 -3.14 13.96
N SER A 51 -10.04 -2.74 12.69
CA SER A 51 -11.09 -2.68 11.68
C SER A 51 -11.00 -3.81 10.64
N ILE A 52 -10.10 -4.77 10.80
CA ILE A 52 -9.78 -5.80 9.79
C ILE A 52 -11.01 -6.62 9.38
N SER A 53 -11.94 -6.83 10.31
CA SER A 53 -13.19 -7.53 10.04
C SER A 53 -14.00 -6.85 8.94
N ASP A 54 -14.16 -5.54 9.01
CA ASP A 54 -14.96 -4.79 8.05
C ASP A 54 -14.19 -4.41 6.78
N LEU A 55 -12.85 -4.31 6.88
CA LEU A 55 -12.01 -3.94 5.73
C LEU A 55 -11.61 -5.15 4.88
N VAL A 56 -11.59 -6.35 5.46
CA VAL A 56 -11.10 -7.56 4.78
C VAL A 56 -12.00 -8.77 5.01
N LEU A 57 -12.25 -9.16 6.28
CA LEU A 57 -12.77 -10.50 6.58
C LEU A 57 -14.24 -10.72 6.20
N LYS A 58 -15.04 -9.64 6.15
CA LYS A 58 -16.47 -9.66 5.73
C LYS A 58 -16.67 -9.27 4.26
N ILE A 59 -15.59 -8.92 3.56
CA ILE A 59 -15.69 -8.54 2.15
C ILE A 59 -15.85 -9.80 1.30
N ASP A 60 -16.68 -9.70 0.26
CA ASP A 60 -16.84 -10.79 -0.72
C ASP A 60 -15.47 -11.23 -1.24
N HIS A 61 -15.24 -12.52 -1.30
CA HIS A 61 -13.97 -13.10 -1.72
C HIS A 61 -13.54 -12.56 -3.10
N CYS A 62 -12.27 -12.16 -3.17
CA CYS A 62 -11.61 -11.70 -4.38
C CYS A 62 -10.47 -12.66 -4.77
N ASP A 63 -10.08 -12.67 -6.04
CA ASP A 63 -9.01 -13.55 -6.53
C ASP A 63 -7.66 -13.25 -5.88
N LYS A 64 -7.40 -11.95 -5.62
CA LYS A 64 -6.18 -11.47 -4.96
C LYS A 64 -6.51 -10.33 -3.98
N LEU A 65 -5.72 -10.25 -2.90
CA LEU A 65 -5.74 -9.13 -1.95
C LEU A 65 -4.44 -8.33 -2.09
N ILE A 66 -4.58 -7.00 -2.13
CA ILE A 66 -3.46 -6.05 -2.20
C ILE A 66 -3.57 -5.09 -1.02
N LEU A 67 -2.56 -5.08 -0.15
CA LEU A 67 -2.50 -4.22 1.02
C LEU A 67 -1.29 -3.28 0.96
N LEU A 68 -1.53 -1.96 1.05
CA LEU A 68 -0.51 -0.94 1.27
C LEU A 68 -0.79 -0.24 2.59
N LEU A 69 0.09 -0.39 3.56
CA LEU A 69 -0.08 0.12 4.91
C LEU A 69 1.27 0.50 5.53
N GLY A 70 1.27 1.42 6.50
CA GLY A 70 2.45 1.86 7.22
C GLY A 70 2.78 3.34 7.04
N THR A 71 2.25 3.99 6.01
CA THR A 71 2.48 5.42 5.73
C THR A 71 2.10 6.31 6.91
N ASN A 72 1.03 5.97 7.63
CA ASN A 72 0.56 6.75 8.77
C ASN A 72 1.24 6.37 10.09
N ASP A 73 1.82 5.19 10.15
CA ASP A 73 2.63 4.74 11.29
C ASP A 73 3.93 5.55 11.42
N LEU A 74 4.43 6.06 10.31
CA LEU A 74 5.62 6.91 10.21
C LEU A 74 5.36 8.39 10.55
N ALA A 75 4.09 8.83 10.60
CA ALA A 75 3.80 10.25 10.80
C ALA A 75 4.12 10.70 12.23
N LEU A 76 5.02 11.66 12.42
CA LEU A 76 5.54 12.11 13.72
C LEU A 76 4.45 12.33 14.80
N HIS A 77 3.30 12.92 14.42
CA HIS A 77 2.22 13.26 15.35
C HIS A 77 1.36 12.06 15.80
N LYS A 78 1.54 10.88 15.23
CA LYS A 78 0.82 9.63 15.54
C LYS A 78 1.67 8.39 15.27
N LYS A 79 2.97 8.54 15.42
CA LYS A 79 3.96 7.52 15.13
C LYS A 79 3.69 6.25 15.94
N VAL A 80 3.62 5.13 15.25
CA VAL A 80 3.66 3.81 15.85
C VAL A 80 5.11 3.35 15.86
N LEU A 81 5.65 2.98 17.01
CA LEU A 81 7.04 2.54 17.11
C LEU A 81 7.29 1.30 16.23
N LEU A 82 8.48 1.19 15.68
CA LEU A 82 8.85 0.15 14.72
C LEU A 82 8.50 -1.26 15.21
N GLU A 83 8.83 -1.58 16.45
CA GLU A 83 8.52 -2.89 17.04
C GLU A 83 7.01 -3.14 17.14
N GLN A 84 6.23 -2.13 17.54
CA GLN A 84 4.77 -2.24 17.58
C GLN A 84 4.16 -2.34 16.18
N PHE A 85 4.72 -1.62 15.20
CA PHE A 85 4.33 -1.74 13.79
C PHE A 85 4.55 -3.17 13.29
N LYS A 86 5.71 -3.75 13.55
CA LYS A 86 6.03 -5.14 13.19
C LYS A 86 5.02 -6.13 13.77
N GLN A 87 4.71 -5.99 15.07
CA GLN A 87 3.71 -6.83 15.74
C GLN A 87 2.32 -6.67 15.12
N ASN A 88 1.88 -5.44 14.88
CA ASN A 88 0.61 -5.16 14.24
C ASN A 88 0.54 -5.80 12.83
N MET A 89 1.60 -5.66 12.03
CA MET A 89 1.63 -6.24 10.69
C MET A 89 1.62 -7.76 10.71
N ALA A 90 2.32 -8.40 11.66
CA ALA A 90 2.26 -9.85 11.85
C ALA A 90 0.83 -10.32 12.18
N LEU A 91 0.11 -9.61 13.07
CA LEU A 91 -1.28 -9.91 13.41
C LEU A 91 -2.23 -9.71 12.21
N ILE A 92 -2.06 -8.63 11.45
CA ILE A 92 -2.83 -8.36 10.23
C ILE A 92 -2.63 -9.49 9.22
N ILE A 93 -1.37 -9.81 8.90
CA ILE A 93 -1.03 -10.82 7.90
C ILE A 93 -1.54 -12.20 8.35
N SER A 94 -1.33 -12.59 9.61
CA SER A 94 -1.81 -13.86 10.14
C SER A 94 -3.33 -14.01 10.04
N SER A 95 -4.07 -12.90 10.23
CA SER A 95 -5.52 -12.89 10.07
C SER A 95 -5.95 -13.05 8.60
N ILE A 96 -5.22 -12.39 7.69
CA ILE A 96 -5.54 -12.41 6.25
C ILE A 96 -5.24 -13.77 5.61
N VAL A 97 -4.12 -14.42 5.98
CA VAL A 97 -3.75 -15.73 5.40
C VAL A 97 -4.70 -16.87 5.81
N CYS A 98 -5.59 -16.63 6.77
CA CYS A 98 -6.70 -17.54 7.05
C CYS A 98 -7.76 -17.56 5.93
N LEU A 99 -7.84 -16.50 5.09
CA LEU A 99 -8.81 -16.36 3.99
C LEU A 99 -8.17 -16.35 2.61
N TYR A 100 -6.97 -15.77 2.49
CA TYR A 100 -6.23 -15.66 1.25
C TYR A 100 -4.95 -16.50 1.35
N TYR A 101 -4.78 -17.44 0.44
CA TYR A 101 -3.50 -18.16 0.34
C TYR A 101 -2.34 -17.17 0.13
N PRO A 102 -1.13 -17.46 0.64
CA PRO A 102 0.02 -16.57 0.49
C PRO A 102 0.25 -16.08 -0.94
N ASN A 103 0.08 -16.95 -1.95
CA ASN A 103 0.20 -16.59 -3.37
C ASN A 103 -0.90 -15.64 -3.89
N ASN A 104 -1.96 -15.42 -3.12
CA ASN A 104 -3.05 -14.52 -3.46
C ASN A 104 -3.03 -13.25 -2.63
N PHE A 105 -1.96 -13.03 -1.85
CA PHE A 105 -1.78 -11.85 -1.03
C PHE A 105 -0.51 -11.09 -1.42
N ILE A 106 -0.67 -9.84 -1.82
CA ILE A 106 0.42 -8.92 -2.18
C ILE A 106 0.47 -7.81 -1.14
N MET A 107 1.58 -7.73 -0.41
CA MET A 107 1.89 -6.63 0.49
C MET A 107 2.76 -5.60 -0.24
N ILE A 108 2.45 -4.32 -0.06
CA ILE A 108 3.21 -3.21 -0.64
C ILE A 108 3.78 -2.36 0.49
N SER A 109 5.06 -2.01 0.42
CA SER A 109 5.70 -1.13 1.39
C SER A 109 5.12 0.29 1.36
N PRO A 110 5.28 1.08 2.43
CA PRO A 110 5.10 2.52 2.37
C PRO A 110 5.92 3.13 1.23
N PRO A 111 5.45 4.22 0.60
CA PRO A 111 6.16 4.90 -0.47
C PRO A 111 7.34 5.73 0.05
N ALA A 112 8.35 5.97 -0.78
CA ALA A 112 9.30 7.05 -0.54
C ALA A 112 8.61 8.41 -0.58
N VAL A 113 9.19 9.40 0.11
CA VAL A 113 8.65 10.76 0.22
C VAL A 113 9.61 11.79 -0.36
N ASP A 114 9.07 12.86 -0.91
CA ASP A 114 9.85 14.04 -1.26
C ASP A 114 10.12 14.89 0.00
N GLU A 115 11.27 14.70 0.60
CA GLU A 115 11.67 15.36 1.86
C GLU A 115 11.81 16.89 1.73
N HIS A 116 11.84 17.45 0.51
CA HIS A 116 11.78 18.90 0.32
C HIS A 116 10.41 19.48 0.67
N LYS A 117 9.36 18.66 0.66
CA LYS A 117 7.97 19.05 0.97
C LYS A 117 7.40 18.31 2.17
N GLN A 118 7.96 17.15 2.51
CA GLN A 118 7.45 16.27 3.56
C GLN A 118 8.25 16.43 4.86
N GLU A 119 7.65 17.09 5.86
CA GLU A 119 8.30 17.34 7.17
C GLU A 119 8.00 16.27 8.23
N LYS A 120 7.05 15.37 7.98
CA LYS A 120 6.52 14.44 9.00
C LYS A 120 7.09 13.04 8.89
N ARG A 121 7.88 12.76 7.87
CA ARG A 121 8.47 11.45 7.57
C ARG A 121 9.81 11.64 6.90
N THR A 122 10.75 10.75 7.17
CA THR A 122 12.04 10.69 6.46
C THR A 122 12.15 9.39 5.68
N ASN A 123 12.91 9.40 4.61
CA ASN A 123 13.15 8.19 3.81
C ASN A 123 13.97 7.15 4.59
N ASP A 124 14.82 7.57 5.53
CA ASP A 124 15.52 6.65 6.43
C ASP A 124 14.56 5.86 7.31
N GLU A 125 13.54 6.53 7.86
CA GLU A 125 12.49 5.85 8.63
C GLU A 125 11.62 4.95 7.73
N VAL A 126 11.25 5.41 6.53
CA VAL A 126 10.50 4.59 5.56
C VAL A 126 11.29 3.33 5.21
N ALA A 127 12.60 3.44 5.00
CA ALA A 127 13.48 2.30 4.73
C ALA A 127 13.47 1.29 5.88
N ALA A 128 13.58 1.77 7.13
CA ALA A 128 13.57 0.91 8.32
C ALA A 128 12.25 0.15 8.46
N TYR A 129 11.09 0.83 8.30
CA TYR A 129 9.77 0.18 8.36
C TYR A 129 9.55 -0.78 7.19
N THR A 130 10.05 -0.43 6.00
CA THR A 130 10.00 -1.30 4.82
C THR A 130 10.77 -2.59 5.04
N ALA A 131 11.98 -2.52 5.62
CA ALA A 131 12.79 -3.70 5.89
C ALA A 131 12.11 -4.67 6.87
N GLU A 132 11.52 -4.16 7.95
CA GLU A 132 10.75 -4.99 8.89
C GLU A 132 9.50 -5.60 8.24
N LEU A 133 8.81 -4.82 7.42
CA LEU A 133 7.63 -5.31 6.70
C LEU A 133 7.97 -6.42 5.70
N GLU A 134 9.10 -6.30 5.00
CA GLU A 134 9.61 -7.33 4.10
C GLU A 134 9.96 -8.62 4.84
N GLN A 135 10.60 -8.51 6.03
CA GLN A 135 10.87 -9.69 6.86
C GLN A 135 9.57 -10.39 7.30
N VAL A 136 8.57 -9.61 7.72
CA VAL A 136 7.26 -10.18 8.09
C VAL A 136 6.61 -10.85 6.87
N ALA A 137 6.60 -10.21 5.70
CA ALA A 137 6.05 -10.79 4.48
C ALA A 137 6.73 -12.10 4.10
N ASN A 138 8.05 -12.16 4.18
CA ASN A 138 8.86 -13.36 3.91
C ASN A 138 8.54 -14.51 4.89
N ASN A 139 8.33 -14.23 6.17
CA ASN A 139 7.99 -15.23 7.17
C ASN A 139 6.64 -15.91 6.86
N TYR A 140 5.70 -15.18 6.27
CA TYR A 140 4.39 -15.70 5.83
C TYR A 140 4.37 -16.17 4.37
N LYS A 141 5.50 -16.03 3.64
CA LYS A 141 5.65 -16.39 2.23
C LYS A 141 4.65 -15.69 1.31
N ILE A 142 4.24 -14.48 1.67
CA ILE A 142 3.39 -13.64 0.84
C ILE A 142 4.23 -12.80 -0.14
N HIS A 143 3.61 -12.36 -1.22
CA HIS A 143 4.28 -11.50 -2.20
C HIS A 143 4.53 -10.11 -1.62
N PHE A 144 5.71 -9.56 -1.92
CA PHE A 144 6.11 -8.25 -1.43
C PHE A 144 6.57 -7.33 -2.57
N ILE A 145 5.95 -6.17 -2.66
CA ILE A 145 6.38 -5.08 -3.56
C ILE A 145 7.08 -4.02 -2.72
N ASN A 146 8.39 -3.90 -2.86
CA ASN A 146 9.18 -2.82 -2.24
C ASN A 146 9.00 -1.53 -3.05
N LEU A 147 7.87 -0.85 -2.81
CA LEU A 147 7.53 0.41 -3.49
C LEU A 147 8.52 1.53 -3.13
N PHE A 148 8.99 1.58 -1.88
CA PHE A 148 10.01 2.52 -1.43
C PHE A 148 11.25 2.47 -2.32
N GLU A 149 11.83 1.29 -2.49
CA GLU A 149 13.03 1.12 -3.30
C GLU A 149 12.79 1.45 -4.78
N LYS A 150 11.64 1.05 -5.33
CA LYS A 150 11.30 1.34 -6.73
C LYS A 150 11.17 2.83 -6.97
N MET A 151 10.55 3.57 -6.06
CA MET A 151 10.45 5.03 -6.16
C MET A 151 11.80 5.70 -6.02
N ALA A 152 12.61 5.30 -5.04
CA ALA A 152 13.95 5.86 -4.82
C ALA A 152 14.88 5.66 -6.02
N LYS A 153 14.77 4.52 -6.72
CA LYS A 153 15.58 4.23 -7.94
C LYS A 153 15.10 4.95 -9.21
N GLN A 154 13.84 5.37 -9.29
CA GLN A 154 13.31 6.05 -10.48
C GLN A 154 13.62 7.55 -10.56
N GLY A 155 14.26 8.12 -9.57
CA GLY A 155 14.99 9.39 -9.64
C GLY A 155 14.23 10.65 -9.26
N SER A 156 12.96 10.87 -9.57
CA SER A 156 12.28 12.13 -9.21
C SER A 156 11.08 11.89 -8.28
N LEU A 157 11.38 11.88 -6.98
CA LEU A 157 10.32 11.81 -5.94
C LEU A 157 9.36 13.00 -6.04
N THR A 158 9.87 14.19 -6.40
CA THR A 158 9.04 15.39 -6.63
C THR A 158 7.98 15.13 -7.70
N THR A 159 8.32 14.46 -8.81
CA THR A 159 7.36 14.14 -9.87
C THR A 159 6.39 13.03 -9.45
N LEU A 160 6.87 12.00 -8.77
CA LEU A 160 6.03 10.88 -8.31
C LEU A 160 5.01 11.32 -7.26
N CYS A 161 5.44 12.18 -6.31
CA CYS A 161 4.63 12.69 -5.19
C CYS A 161 3.88 14.00 -5.51
N GLN A 162 3.77 14.37 -6.80
CA GLN A 162 3.06 15.57 -7.23
C GLN A 162 1.55 15.31 -7.38
N GLY A 163 0.90 14.93 -6.27
CA GLY A 163 -0.55 14.82 -6.18
C GLY A 163 -1.26 16.14 -5.94
N GLN A 164 -2.59 16.14 -5.86
CA GLN A 164 -3.39 17.36 -5.62
C GLN A 164 -3.04 18.08 -4.31
N LEU A 165 -2.55 17.37 -3.29
CA LEU A 165 -2.13 17.97 -2.03
C LEU A 165 -0.76 18.62 -2.11
N ASP A 166 0.04 18.23 -3.07
CA ASP A 166 1.44 18.68 -3.27
C ASP A 166 2.28 18.67 -1.97
N ASP A 167 2.09 17.63 -1.16
CA ASP A 167 2.64 17.50 0.19
C ASP A 167 3.88 16.58 0.27
N GLY A 168 4.46 16.22 -0.87
CA GLY A 168 5.63 15.36 -0.94
C GLY A 168 5.38 13.88 -0.61
N LEU A 169 4.13 13.49 -0.41
CA LEU A 169 3.73 12.11 -0.07
C LEU A 169 2.73 11.54 -1.08
N HIS A 170 1.63 12.26 -1.33
CA HIS A 170 0.53 11.75 -2.14
C HIS A 170 0.85 11.85 -3.63
N PHE A 171 0.57 10.76 -4.33
CA PHE A 171 0.94 10.60 -5.73
C PHE A 171 0.12 11.47 -6.67
N GLY A 172 0.80 11.96 -7.73
CA GLY A 172 0.15 12.40 -8.94
C GLY A 172 -0.05 11.24 -9.93
N ALA A 173 -0.41 11.58 -11.17
CA ALA A 173 -0.65 10.59 -12.22
C ALA A 173 0.53 9.63 -12.41
N VAL A 174 1.75 10.16 -12.42
CA VAL A 174 2.99 9.39 -12.65
C VAL A 174 3.23 8.37 -11.54
N GLY A 175 3.02 8.75 -10.28
CA GLY A 175 3.18 7.84 -9.15
C GLY A 175 2.16 6.70 -9.17
N TYR A 176 0.91 6.99 -9.56
CA TYR A 176 -0.11 5.94 -9.71
C TYR A 176 0.13 5.03 -10.92
N GLU A 177 0.70 5.54 -12.02
CA GLU A 177 1.12 4.70 -13.15
C GLU A 177 2.22 3.72 -12.71
N LEU A 178 3.24 4.19 -11.98
CA LEU A 178 4.27 3.33 -11.40
C LEU A 178 3.69 2.25 -10.48
N LEU A 179 2.84 2.65 -9.52
CA LEU A 179 2.23 1.70 -8.57
C LEU A 179 1.41 0.64 -9.31
N ALA A 180 0.61 1.04 -10.29
CA ALA A 180 -0.19 0.11 -11.08
C ALA A 180 0.68 -0.83 -11.92
N ASP A 181 1.79 -0.35 -12.51
CA ASP A 181 2.73 -1.20 -13.26
C ASP A 181 3.38 -2.25 -12.39
N LEU A 182 3.78 -1.89 -11.17
CA LEU A 182 4.34 -2.85 -10.21
C LEU A 182 3.32 -3.91 -9.81
N ILE A 183 2.07 -3.51 -9.56
CA ILE A 183 0.99 -4.45 -9.22
C ILE A 183 0.72 -5.39 -10.40
N ILE A 184 0.55 -4.88 -11.62
CA ILE A 184 0.28 -5.70 -12.81
C ILE A 184 1.42 -6.68 -13.09
N LYS A 185 2.67 -6.22 -12.96
CA LYS A 185 3.82 -7.09 -13.10
C LYS A 185 3.80 -8.24 -12.11
N GLU A 186 3.47 -7.95 -10.84
CA GLU A 186 3.40 -8.97 -9.80
C GLU A 186 2.25 -9.96 -10.04
N LEU A 187 1.08 -9.47 -10.50
CA LEU A 187 -0.05 -10.32 -10.85
C LEU A 187 0.29 -11.30 -12.00
N ASN A 188 1.04 -10.84 -13.01
CA ASN A 188 1.43 -11.66 -14.16
C ASN A 188 2.51 -12.70 -13.81
N ASN A 189 3.39 -12.43 -12.85
CA ASN A 189 4.42 -13.37 -12.40
C ASN A 189 3.83 -14.53 -11.58
N ASN A 190 2.58 -14.40 -11.12
CA ASN A 190 1.90 -15.31 -10.20
C ASN A 190 0.62 -15.91 -10.78
N SER A 191 0.51 -15.92 -12.11
CA SER A 191 -0.61 -16.50 -12.88
C SER A 191 -0.28 -17.89 -13.35
#